data_640b1f5198ae6b51e758397fa8de8d70
#
_entry.id   640b1f5198ae6b51e758397fa8de8d70
#
_cell.length_a   1.000
_cell.length_b   1.000
_cell.length_c   1.000
_cell.angle_alpha   90.00
_cell.angle_beta   90.00
_cell.angle_gamma   90.00
#
_symmetry.space_group_name_H-M   'P 1'
#
loop_
_entity.id
_entity.type
_entity.pdbx_description
1 polymer ?
#
loop_
_entity_poly.entity_id
_entity_poly.type
_entity_poly.pdbx_seq_one_letter_code
_entity_poly.pdbx_strand_id
1 'polypeptide(L)'
;MRMLLAALLSLPLLAGGGGTVVVKQTSFLAEVASTPQETSKGLMYRQSLAKDRCMFFVFAEDGYHPIWMKNCLIALDVAWVDAAGLVVETVERVPPCSPMRGEDCPTYGGTVPARYFIEFPVGTFKRLGLKKGERLGWDLTLDDGRALHGGLPLPRTKKK
;
A
#
# COMPACT_ATOMS: atom_id res chain seq x y z
N MET A 1 36.00 -4.91 35.25
CA MET A 1 34.89 -3.98 34.98
C MET A 1 34.68 -3.97 33.46
N ARG A 2 33.76 -4.80 32.97
CA ARG A 2 33.46 -4.92 31.50
C ARG A 2 32.37 -3.97 31.14
N MET A 3 32.70 -2.90 30.43
CA MET A 3 31.71 -2.00 29.81
C MET A 3 31.04 -2.71 28.64
N LEU A 4 29.75 -3.03 28.79
CA LEU A 4 28.88 -3.44 27.70
C LEU A 4 28.53 -2.20 26.89
N LEU A 5 29.13 -2.10 25.69
CA LEU A 5 28.72 -1.12 24.69
C LEU A 5 27.38 -1.59 24.10
N ALA A 6 26.28 -0.96 24.50
CA ALA A 6 24.99 -1.15 23.86
C ALA A 6 25.04 -0.47 22.49
N ALA A 7 25.13 -1.29 21.44
CA ALA A 7 24.95 -0.81 20.07
C ALA A 7 23.49 -0.40 19.89
N LEU A 8 23.24 0.93 19.89
CA LEU A 8 22.00 1.49 19.42
C LEU A 8 21.89 1.21 17.92
N LEU A 9 21.11 0.16 17.55
CA LEU A 9 20.66 -0.03 16.18
C LEU A 9 19.72 1.16 15.87
N SER A 10 20.26 2.18 15.22
CA SER A 10 19.45 3.20 14.57
C SER A 10 18.72 2.52 13.40
N LEU A 11 17.42 2.23 13.58
CA LEU A 11 16.56 1.96 12.44
C LEU A 11 16.65 3.18 11.50
N PRO A 12 16.86 2.96 10.18
CA PRO A 12 16.76 4.06 9.24
C PRO A 12 15.35 4.65 9.35
N LEU A 13 15.28 5.92 9.68
CA LEU A 13 14.07 6.70 9.57
C LEU A 13 13.71 6.67 8.08
N LEU A 14 12.71 5.88 7.70
CA LEU A 14 12.15 5.92 6.36
C LEU A 14 11.65 7.35 6.14
N ALA A 15 12.34 8.10 5.30
CA ALA A 15 11.84 9.36 4.78
C ALA A 15 10.64 9.00 3.88
N GLY A 16 9.43 9.20 4.41
CA GLY A 16 8.18 8.84 3.78
C GLY A 16 7.13 8.47 4.82
N GLY A 17 5.87 8.71 4.52
CA GLY A 17 4.75 8.32 5.36
C GLY A 17 4.66 6.80 5.51
N GLY A 18 4.00 6.35 6.56
CA GLY A 18 3.85 4.92 6.82
C GLY A 18 2.85 4.61 7.92
N GLY A 19 2.64 3.32 8.18
CA GLY A 19 1.75 2.88 9.25
C GLY A 19 1.23 1.47 9.02
N THR A 20 0.00 1.21 9.43
CA THR A 20 -0.62 -0.10 9.39
C THR A 20 -1.91 -0.10 8.58
N VAL A 21 -2.05 -1.07 7.70
CA VAL A 21 -3.31 -1.42 7.03
C VAL A 21 -3.79 -2.78 7.55
N VAL A 22 -5.07 -2.89 7.86
CA VAL A 22 -5.68 -4.15 8.30
C VAL A 22 -6.70 -4.63 7.29
N VAL A 23 -6.48 -5.86 6.83
CA VAL A 23 -7.39 -6.61 5.96
C VAL A 23 -7.91 -7.80 6.75
N LYS A 24 -9.19 -7.77 7.13
CA LYS A 24 -9.77 -8.75 8.05
C LYS A 24 -8.99 -8.78 9.38
N GLN A 25 -8.23 -9.84 9.64
CA GLN A 25 -7.42 -10.00 10.86
C GLN A 25 -5.91 -9.93 10.57
N THR A 26 -5.53 -9.58 9.35
CA THR A 26 -4.13 -9.52 8.93
C THR A 26 -3.67 -8.06 8.83
N SER A 27 -2.58 -7.74 9.52
CA SER A 27 -1.95 -6.44 9.47
C SER A 27 -0.82 -6.41 8.43
N PHE A 28 -0.74 -5.30 7.70
CA PHE A 28 0.33 -5.00 6.76
C PHE A 28 1.03 -3.72 7.20
N LEU A 29 2.34 -3.69 7.15
CA LEU A 29 3.11 -2.47 7.30
C LEU A 29 3.06 -1.72 5.97
N ALA A 30 2.45 -0.54 5.99
CA ALA A 30 2.24 0.27 4.81
C ALA A 30 3.33 1.32 4.64
N GLU A 31 3.81 1.48 3.42
CA GLU A 31 4.46 2.69 2.94
C GLU A 31 3.36 3.58 2.34
N VAL A 32 3.42 4.89 2.56
CA VAL A 32 2.40 5.82 2.05
C VAL A 32 2.98 6.61 0.88
N ALA A 33 2.20 6.75 -0.19
CA ALA A 33 2.45 7.64 -1.30
C ALA A 33 1.36 8.71 -1.31
N SER A 34 1.68 9.95 -0.93
CA SER A 34 0.72 11.05 -0.77
C SER A 34 1.08 12.30 -1.58
N THR A 35 2.29 12.36 -2.12
CA THR A 35 2.72 13.44 -3.02
C THR A 35 2.67 13.01 -4.49
N PRO A 36 2.59 13.95 -5.46
CA PRO A 36 2.62 13.60 -6.88
C PRO A 36 3.85 12.80 -7.29
N GLN A 37 5.01 13.07 -6.69
CA GLN A 37 6.26 12.36 -6.96
C GLN A 37 6.20 10.92 -6.46
N GLU A 38 5.66 10.69 -5.27
CA GLU A 38 5.54 9.36 -4.67
C GLU A 38 4.49 8.52 -5.38
N THR A 39 3.32 9.10 -5.68
CA THR A 39 2.26 8.39 -6.40
C THR A 39 2.68 8.03 -7.82
N SER A 40 3.47 8.89 -8.50
CA SER A 40 4.03 8.58 -9.82
C SER A 40 5.10 7.50 -9.76
N LYS A 41 5.92 7.47 -8.71
CA LYS A 41 6.98 6.47 -8.54
C LYS A 41 6.44 5.12 -8.09
N GLY A 42 5.55 5.11 -7.11
CA GLY A 42 5.00 3.88 -6.53
C GLY A 42 6.07 2.81 -6.25
N LEU A 43 5.80 1.60 -6.67
CA LEU A 43 6.69 0.43 -6.53
C LEU A 43 7.65 0.23 -7.72
N MET A 44 7.87 1.25 -8.57
CA MET A 44 8.82 1.15 -9.68
C MET A 44 10.20 0.67 -9.22
N TYR A 45 10.83 -0.19 -10.02
CA TYR A 45 12.16 -0.78 -9.82
C TYR A 45 12.32 -1.64 -8.56
N ARG A 46 11.24 -1.92 -7.82
CA ARG A 46 11.28 -2.83 -6.67
C ARG A 46 11.46 -4.27 -7.15
N GLN A 47 12.42 -4.97 -6.55
CA GLN A 47 12.70 -6.38 -6.83
C GLN A 47 11.75 -7.33 -6.08
N SER A 48 11.18 -6.85 -4.99
CA SER A 48 10.26 -7.61 -4.15
C SER A 48 9.40 -6.71 -3.28
N LEU A 49 8.27 -7.23 -2.83
CA LEU A 49 7.45 -6.68 -1.76
C LEU A 49 7.17 -7.82 -0.77
N ALA A 50 7.56 -7.63 0.49
CA ALA A 50 7.40 -8.67 1.51
C ALA A 50 5.90 -8.96 1.77
N LYS A 51 5.58 -10.19 2.21
CA LYS A 51 4.18 -10.68 2.35
C LYS A 51 3.34 -9.91 3.35
N ASP A 52 3.96 -9.21 4.28
CA ASP A 52 3.38 -8.37 5.32
C ASP A 52 3.48 -6.86 5.02
N ARG A 53 3.84 -6.50 3.79
CA ARG A 53 3.98 -5.10 3.33
C ARG A 53 2.95 -4.75 2.27
N CYS A 54 2.61 -3.47 2.21
CA CYS A 54 1.81 -2.89 1.13
C CYS A 54 2.24 -1.44 0.86
N MET A 55 1.79 -0.86 -0.26
CA MET A 55 1.90 0.56 -0.51
C MET A 55 0.50 1.16 -0.62
N PHE A 56 0.26 2.24 0.14
CA PHE A 56 -1.02 2.92 0.26
C PHE A 56 -0.94 4.28 -0.43
N PHE A 57 -1.73 4.46 -1.47
CA PHE A 57 -1.78 5.68 -2.28
C PHE A 57 -2.94 6.56 -1.84
N VAL A 58 -2.64 7.82 -1.55
CA VAL A 58 -3.58 8.82 -1.02
C VAL A 58 -3.82 9.91 -2.05
N PHE A 59 -5.08 10.16 -2.39
CA PHE A 59 -5.48 11.24 -3.27
C PHE A 59 -6.31 12.28 -2.51
N ALA A 60 -6.21 13.55 -2.93
CA ALA A 60 -6.93 14.64 -2.29
C ALA A 60 -8.45 14.51 -2.43
N GLU A 61 -8.90 13.97 -3.57
CA GLU A 61 -10.31 13.83 -3.94
C GLU A 61 -10.59 12.44 -4.47
N ASP A 62 -11.87 12.04 -4.48
CA ASP A 62 -12.30 10.82 -5.14
C ASP A 62 -12.14 10.97 -6.64
N GLY A 63 -11.59 9.96 -7.29
CA GLY A 63 -11.32 10.00 -8.72
C GLY A 63 -11.07 8.64 -9.33
N TYR A 64 -10.93 8.63 -10.64
CA TYR A 64 -10.54 7.46 -11.42
C TYR A 64 -9.01 7.38 -11.42
N HIS A 65 -8.44 6.39 -10.75
CA HIS A 65 -7.01 6.23 -10.55
C HIS A 65 -6.51 4.90 -11.12
N PRO A 66 -6.42 4.75 -12.47
CA PRO A 66 -5.83 3.54 -13.03
C PRO A 66 -4.36 3.44 -12.64
N ILE A 67 -3.90 2.23 -12.32
CA ILE A 67 -2.47 2.00 -12.06
C ILE A 67 -1.74 1.77 -13.38
N TRP A 68 -0.54 2.32 -13.48
CA TRP A 68 0.37 2.11 -14.60
C TRP A 68 1.55 1.25 -14.18
N MET A 69 1.73 0.12 -14.86
CA MET A 69 2.76 -0.84 -14.50
C MET A 69 4.15 -0.52 -15.07
N LYS A 70 4.36 0.69 -15.60
CA LYS A 70 5.67 1.13 -16.09
C LYS A 70 6.74 0.93 -15.02
N ASN A 71 7.84 0.28 -15.40
CA ASN A 71 8.97 0.01 -14.52
C ASN A 71 8.65 -0.81 -13.26
N CYS A 72 7.45 -1.37 -13.14
CA CYS A 72 7.11 -2.26 -12.06
C CYS A 72 7.58 -3.68 -12.38
N LEU A 73 8.52 -4.19 -11.58
CA LEU A 73 9.21 -5.47 -11.82
C LEU A 73 8.53 -6.65 -11.11
N ILE A 74 7.52 -6.39 -10.30
CA ILE A 74 6.82 -7.39 -9.48
C ILE A 74 5.34 -7.41 -9.83
N ALA A 75 4.72 -8.60 -9.72
CA ALA A 75 3.28 -8.73 -9.86
C ALA A 75 2.58 -8.30 -8.56
N LEU A 76 1.41 -7.68 -8.70
CA LEU A 76 0.66 -7.07 -7.60
C LEU A 76 -0.81 -7.52 -7.58
N ASP A 77 -1.42 -7.48 -6.39
CA ASP A 77 -2.86 -7.41 -6.21
C ASP A 77 -3.20 -5.97 -5.79
N VAL A 78 -4.23 -5.36 -6.37
CA VAL A 78 -4.57 -3.94 -6.14
C VAL A 78 -6.03 -3.78 -5.77
N ALA A 79 -6.29 -3.05 -4.68
CA ALA A 79 -7.62 -2.70 -4.20
C ALA A 79 -7.83 -1.19 -4.24
N TRP A 80 -8.90 -0.73 -4.88
CA TRP A 80 -9.39 0.65 -4.79
C TRP A 80 -10.39 0.77 -3.65
N VAL A 81 -10.25 1.82 -2.87
CA VAL A 81 -10.95 1.98 -1.59
C VAL A 81 -11.53 3.38 -1.49
N ASP A 82 -12.79 3.49 -1.09
CA ASP A 82 -13.43 4.78 -0.83
C ASP A 82 -12.94 5.42 0.49
N ALA A 83 -13.36 6.64 0.75
CA ALA A 83 -13.00 7.38 1.97
C ALA A 83 -13.47 6.68 3.27
N ALA A 84 -14.48 5.81 3.21
CA ALA A 84 -15.02 5.07 4.33
C ALA A 84 -14.38 3.68 4.53
N GLY A 85 -13.41 3.32 3.69
CA GLY A 85 -12.71 2.05 3.78
C GLY A 85 -13.37 0.89 3.05
N LEU A 86 -14.40 1.15 2.23
CA LEU A 86 -15.04 0.12 1.42
C LEU A 86 -14.20 -0.15 0.16
N VAL A 87 -13.89 -1.41 -0.10
CA VAL A 87 -13.27 -1.86 -1.35
C VAL A 87 -14.28 -1.74 -2.48
N VAL A 88 -14.05 -0.80 -3.39
CA VAL A 88 -14.95 -0.51 -4.53
C VAL A 88 -14.54 -1.23 -5.81
N GLU A 89 -13.26 -1.58 -5.94
CA GLU A 89 -12.73 -2.35 -7.08
C GLU A 89 -11.51 -3.17 -6.64
N THR A 90 -11.29 -4.30 -7.29
CA THR A 90 -10.07 -5.13 -7.11
C THR A 90 -9.56 -5.62 -8.45
N VAL A 91 -8.24 -5.64 -8.63
CA VAL A 91 -7.57 -6.34 -9.72
C VAL A 91 -6.50 -7.25 -9.12
N GLU A 92 -6.60 -8.54 -9.39
CA GLU A 92 -5.66 -9.54 -8.91
C GLU A 92 -4.60 -9.85 -9.97
N ARG A 93 -3.40 -10.21 -9.50
CA ARG A 93 -2.32 -10.72 -10.33
C ARG A 93 -1.94 -9.80 -11.49
N VAL A 94 -1.95 -8.49 -11.24
CA VAL A 94 -1.47 -7.51 -12.21
C VAL A 94 -0.02 -7.86 -12.56
N PRO A 95 0.29 -8.13 -13.84
CA PRO A 95 1.63 -8.57 -14.22
C PRO A 95 2.65 -7.44 -14.19
N PRO A 96 3.93 -7.73 -13.96
CA PRO A 96 4.99 -6.72 -14.08
C PRO A 96 5.11 -6.22 -15.52
N CYS A 97 5.67 -5.01 -15.68
CA CYS A 97 6.02 -4.48 -16.98
C CYS A 97 7.49 -4.05 -17.03
N SER A 98 8.23 -4.65 -17.95
CA SER A 98 9.66 -4.40 -18.11
C SER A 98 9.95 -2.94 -18.48
N PRO A 99 11.02 -2.32 -17.91
CA PRO A 99 11.49 -1.01 -18.34
C PRO A 99 11.78 -0.90 -19.83
N MET A 100 12.09 -2.00 -20.51
CA MET A 100 12.34 -2.05 -21.95
C MET A 100 11.09 -1.72 -22.78
N ARG A 101 9.88 -1.81 -22.23
CA ARG A 101 8.64 -1.44 -22.93
C ARG A 101 8.35 0.06 -22.89
N GLY A 102 9.03 0.80 -22.03
CA GLY A 102 8.85 2.25 -21.93
C GLY A 102 7.40 2.65 -21.66
N GLU A 103 6.82 3.42 -22.57
CA GLU A 103 5.44 3.91 -22.48
C GLU A 103 4.37 2.85 -22.86
N ASP A 104 4.77 1.71 -23.45
CA ASP A 104 3.86 0.66 -23.89
C ASP A 104 3.38 -0.26 -22.75
N CYS A 105 3.64 0.12 -21.51
CA CYS A 105 3.12 -0.61 -20.37
C CYS A 105 1.62 -0.36 -20.20
N PRO A 106 0.79 -1.42 -19.99
CA PRO A 106 -0.63 -1.25 -19.82
C PRO A 106 -1.00 -0.62 -18.48
N THR A 107 -2.19 -0.06 -18.42
CA THR A 107 -2.85 0.37 -17.19
C THR A 107 -3.91 -0.63 -16.76
N TYR A 108 -4.26 -0.65 -15.48
CA TYR A 108 -5.23 -1.57 -14.91
C TYR A 108 -6.13 -0.87 -13.90
N GLY A 109 -7.39 -1.29 -13.80
CA GLY A 109 -8.37 -0.83 -12.82
C GLY A 109 -8.62 0.67 -12.82
N GLY A 110 -9.06 1.20 -11.67
CA GLY A 110 -9.43 2.62 -11.54
C GLY A 110 -10.66 2.98 -12.35
N THR A 111 -11.58 2.04 -12.54
CA THR A 111 -12.78 2.19 -13.35
C THR A 111 -13.97 2.74 -12.55
N VAL A 112 -13.80 2.87 -11.24
CA VAL A 112 -14.75 3.47 -10.32
C VAL A 112 -14.06 4.55 -9.49
N PRO A 113 -14.78 5.62 -9.07
CA PRO A 113 -14.19 6.62 -8.19
C PRO A 113 -13.74 6.02 -6.86
N ALA A 114 -12.52 6.37 -6.43
CA ALA A 114 -11.94 5.96 -5.17
C ALA A 114 -11.09 7.09 -4.57
N ARG A 115 -10.95 7.11 -3.25
CA ARG A 115 -10.08 8.04 -2.53
C ARG A 115 -8.66 7.50 -2.42
N TYR A 116 -8.52 6.18 -2.39
CA TYR A 116 -7.27 5.47 -2.16
C TYR A 116 -7.17 4.27 -3.08
N PHE A 117 -5.94 3.83 -3.36
CA PHE A 117 -5.73 2.44 -3.73
C PHE A 117 -4.54 1.87 -2.96
N ILE A 118 -4.52 0.54 -2.84
CA ILE A 118 -3.50 -0.16 -2.06
C ILE A 118 -2.94 -1.29 -2.91
N GLU A 119 -1.62 -1.30 -3.05
CA GLU A 119 -0.86 -2.33 -3.74
C GLU A 119 -0.34 -3.35 -2.74
N PHE A 120 -0.65 -4.62 -2.97
CA PHE A 120 -0.24 -5.76 -2.15
C PHE A 120 0.62 -6.73 -2.97
N PRO A 121 1.43 -7.57 -2.32
CA PRO A 121 2.09 -8.69 -2.97
C PRO A 121 1.06 -9.59 -3.66
N VAL A 122 1.40 -10.06 -4.87
CA VAL A 122 0.53 -10.96 -5.63
C VAL A 122 0.13 -12.20 -4.81
N GLY A 123 -1.14 -12.60 -4.94
CA GLY A 123 -1.73 -13.72 -4.21
C GLY A 123 -2.26 -13.37 -2.82
N THR A 124 -2.13 -12.11 -2.39
CA THR A 124 -2.68 -11.64 -1.11
C THR A 124 -4.20 -11.77 -1.09
N PHE A 125 -4.89 -11.39 -2.17
CA PHE A 125 -6.36 -11.43 -2.22
C PHE A 125 -6.88 -12.85 -2.15
N LYS A 126 -6.27 -13.77 -2.91
CA LYS A 126 -6.61 -15.20 -2.84
C LYS A 126 -6.40 -15.76 -1.43
N ARG A 127 -5.27 -15.44 -0.79
CA ARG A 127 -4.92 -15.91 0.56
C ARG A 127 -5.88 -15.41 1.63
N LEU A 128 -6.32 -14.16 1.54
CA LEU A 128 -7.21 -13.53 2.54
C LEU A 128 -8.68 -13.58 2.15
N GLY A 129 -9.02 -13.96 0.92
CA GLY A 129 -10.36 -13.86 0.37
C GLY A 129 -10.84 -12.41 0.28
N LEU A 130 -9.92 -11.46 0.01
CA LEU A 130 -10.28 -10.05 -0.17
C LEU A 130 -10.98 -9.84 -1.50
N LYS A 131 -12.10 -9.12 -1.48
CA LYS A 131 -12.90 -8.83 -2.67
C LYS A 131 -13.65 -7.51 -2.53
N LYS A 132 -14.17 -7.01 -3.63
CA LYS A 132 -15.08 -5.86 -3.65
C LYS A 132 -16.22 -6.03 -2.66
N GLY A 133 -16.57 -4.95 -1.96
CA GLY A 133 -17.62 -4.90 -0.93
C GLY A 133 -17.11 -5.18 0.50
N GLU A 134 -15.85 -5.59 0.67
CA GLU A 134 -15.25 -5.72 1.99
C GLU A 134 -14.71 -4.39 2.50
N ARG A 135 -14.49 -4.29 3.82
CA ARG A 135 -13.93 -3.08 4.44
C ARG A 135 -12.54 -3.34 4.97
N LEU A 136 -11.68 -2.36 4.78
CA LEU A 136 -10.34 -2.30 5.34
C LEU A 136 -10.30 -1.29 6.49
N GLY A 137 -9.23 -1.34 7.30
CA GLY A 137 -8.91 -0.32 8.29
C GLY A 137 -7.46 0.12 8.15
N TRP A 138 -7.15 1.34 8.55
CA TRP A 138 -5.78 1.85 8.55
C TRP A 138 -5.52 2.89 9.64
N ASP A 139 -4.25 2.95 10.02
CA ASP A 139 -3.66 3.95 10.89
C ASP A 139 -2.31 4.33 10.28
N LEU A 140 -2.26 5.49 9.64
CA LEU A 140 -1.14 5.94 8.82
C LEU A 140 -0.70 7.34 9.25
N THR A 141 0.56 7.64 9.01
CA THR A 141 1.13 8.98 9.06
C THR A 141 1.61 9.36 7.67
N LEU A 142 1.21 10.51 7.16
CA LEU A 142 1.66 11.06 5.88
C LEU A 142 3.05 11.68 6.02
N ASP A 143 3.71 12.01 4.92
CA ASP A 143 5.06 12.61 4.93
C ASP A 143 5.12 13.96 5.63
N ASP A 144 4.03 14.71 5.62
CA ASP A 144 3.90 15.99 6.32
C ASP A 144 3.57 15.84 7.82
N GLY A 145 3.54 14.60 8.32
CA GLY A 145 3.26 14.27 9.72
C GLY A 145 1.78 14.22 10.09
N ARG A 146 0.86 14.48 9.15
CA ARG A 146 -0.58 14.33 9.39
C ARG A 146 -0.97 12.88 9.57
N ALA A 147 -1.78 12.61 10.59
CA ALA A 147 -2.38 11.29 10.77
C ALA A 147 -3.55 11.08 9.79
N LEU A 148 -3.64 9.87 9.24
CA LEU A 148 -4.74 9.42 8.40
C LEU A 148 -5.28 8.10 8.95
N HIS A 149 -6.40 8.18 9.64
CA HIS A 149 -7.12 7.03 10.16
C HIS A 149 -8.39 6.79 9.34
N GLY A 150 -8.76 5.55 9.11
CA GLY A 150 -10.00 5.28 8.38
C GLY A 150 -10.42 3.82 8.33
N GLY A 151 -11.60 3.60 7.77
CA GLY A 151 -12.17 2.29 7.62
C GLY A 151 -12.57 1.63 8.94
N LEU A 152 -12.33 0.33 9.07
CA LEU A 152 -12.62 -0.43 10.29
C LEU A 152 -11.63 -0.08 11.41
N PRO A 153 -12.09 -0.11 12.68
CA PRO A 153 -11.17 0.02 13.80
C PRO A 153 -10.09 -1.05 13.77
N LEU A 154 -8.86 -0.66 14.04
CA LEU A 154 -7.75 -1.62 14.13
C LEU A 154 -7.93 -2.54 15.35
N PRO A 155 -7.50 -3.81 15.27
CA PRO A 155 -7.49 -4.69 16.42
C PRO A 155 -6.68 -4.06 17.55
N ARG A 156 -7.26 -3.99 18.74
CA ARG A 156 -6.50 -3.52 19.91
C ARG A 156 -5.35 -4.50 20.16
N THR A 157 -4.12 -4.03 20.05
CA THR A 157 -2.96 -4.81 20.46
C THR A 157 -3.08 -5.07 21.97
N LYS A 158 -3.29 -6.33 22.35
CA LYS A 158 -3.16 -6.69 23.77
C LYS A 158 -1.69 -6.40 24.16
N LYS A 159 -1.48 -5.38 24.97
CA LYS A 159 -0.19 -5.23 25.66
C LYS A 159 0.05 -6.48 26.48
N LYS A 160 1.10 -7.24 26.14
CA LYS A 160 1.64 -8.28 27.00
C LYS A 160 2.43 -7.65 28.13
#